data_d64f4b4b441dc869736b5d9d302a62c9
#
_entry.id   d64f4b4b441dc869736b5d9d302a62c9
#
_cell.length_a   1.000
_cell.length_b   1.000
_cell.length_c   1.000
_cell.angle_alpha   90.00
_cell.angle_beta   90.00
_cell.angle_gamma   90.00
#
_symmetry.space_group_name_H-M   'P 1'
#
loop_
_entity.id
_entity.type
_entity.pdbx_description
1 polymer ?
#
loop_
_entity_poly.entity_id
_entity_poly.type
_entity_poly.pdbx_seq_one_letter_code
_entity_poly.pdbx_strand_id
1 'polypeptide(L)'
;MEENVNQKDKEKVEEEMIEQAFQQLLNDYLATKHRKRIEIITKAFNFANQAHKGIKRRSGEPYIMHPLAVAQIVCTEIGLGSTSICAALLHDVVEDTDYTVEDIENIFGPKIAQIVDGLTLSLIHI
;
A
#
# COMPACT_ATOMS: atom_id res chain seq x y z
N MET A 1 13.91 6.55 -30.16
CA MET A 1 14.43 7.51 -29.18
C MET A 1 13.35 8.34 -28.52
N GLU A 2 12.42 8.91 -29.27
CA GLU A 2 11.31 9.68 -28.70
C GLU A 2 10.41 8.83 -27.80
N GLU A 3 10.15 7.58 -28.18
CA GLU A 3 9.35 6.66 -27.39
C GLU A 3 9.98 6.35 -26.04
N ASN A 4 11.31 6.19 -25.99
CA ASN A 4 12.04 5.92 -24.74
C ASN A 4 12.04 7.12 -23.80
N VAL A 5 12.13 8.33 -24.34
CA VAL A 5 12.06 9.56 -23.55
C VAL A 5 10.67 9.72 -22.96
N ASN A 6 9.61 9.51 -23.75
CA ASN A 6 8.23 9.61 -23.30
C ASN A 6 7.90 8.57 -22.23
N GLN A 7 8.45 7.36 -22.36
CA GLN A 7 8.24 6.31 -21.37
C GLN A 7 8.92 6.64 -20.04
N LYS A 8 10.15 7.15 -20.07
CA LYS A 8 10.86 7.59 -18.87
C LYS A 8 10.16 8.75 -18.17
N ASP A 9 9.66 9.70 -18.95
CA ASP A 9 8.91 10.84 -18.40
C ASP A 9 7.62 10.38 -17.75
N LYS A 10 6.94 9.42 -18.37
CA LYS A 10 5.71 8.82 -17.84
C LYS A 10 5.98 8.10 -16.52
N GLU A 11 7.04 7.29 -16.47
CA GLU A 11 7.43 6.55 -15.26
C GLU A 11 7.79 7.52 -14.14
N LYS A 12 8.48 8.60 -14.46
CA LYS A 12 8.85 9.62 -13.49
C LYS A 12 7.60 10.30 -12.91
N VAL A 13 6.65 10.65 -13.75
CA VAL A 13 5.38 11.25 -13.30
C VAL A 13 4.62 10.29 -12.41
N GLU A 14 4.58 9.00 -12.77
CA GLU A 14 3.92 7.98 -11.98
C GLU A 14 4.60 7.80 -10.61
N GLU A 15 5.94 7.78 -10.57
CA GLU A 15 6.69 7.71 -9.33
C GLU A 15 6.41 8.92 -8.43
N GLU A 16 6.31 10.11 -9.00
CA GLU A 16 5.97 11.33 -8.27
C GLU A 16 4.55 11.28 -7.71
N MET A 17 3.59 10.76 -8.49
CA MET A 17 2.22 10.55 -8.04
C MET A 17 2.16 9.62 -6.82
N ILE A 18 2.87 8.51 -6.91
CA ILE A 18 2.92 7.51 -5.83
C ILE A 18 3.52 8.13 -4.57
N GLU A 19 4.63 8.84 -4.72
CA GLU A 19 5.31 9.49 -3.60
C GLU A 19 4.42 10.54 -2.95
N GLN A 20 3.73 11.36 -3.74
CA GLN A 20 2.81 12.37 -3.21
C GLN A 20 1.65 11.74 -2.45
N ALA A 21 1.08 10.65 -2.98
CA ALA A 21 0.00 9.94 -2.31
C ALA A 21 0.47 9.35 -0.97
N PHE A 22 1.68 8.81 -0.94
CA PHE A 22 2.25 8.27 0.28
C PHE A 22 2.55 9.38 1.29
N GLN A 23 3.10 10.50 0.86
CA GLN A 23 3.36 11.64 1.74
C GLN A 23 2.07 12.20 2.34
N GLN A 24 0.99 12.23 1.55
CA GLN A 24 -0.31 12.65 2.06
C GLN A 24 -0.79 11.70 3.16
N LEU A 25 -0.63 10.40 2.96
CA LEU A 25 -0.98 9.40 3.96
C LEU A 25 -0.20 9.62 5.26
N LEU A 26 1.11 9.83 5.15
CA LEU A 26 1.96 10.07 6.32
C LEU A 26 1.58 11.36 7.04
N ASN A 27 1.32 12.44 6.30
CA ASN A 27 0.91 13.71 6.89
C ASN A 27 -0.41 13.58 7.65
N ASP A 28 -1.37 12.88 7.07
CA ASP A 28 -2.66 12.67 7.72
C ASP A 28 -2.53 11.76 8.94
N TYR A 29 -1.70 10.74 8.85
CA TYR A 29 -1.40 9.85 9.98
C TYR A 29 -0.75 10.63 11.13
N LEU A 30 0.23 11.48 10.83
CA LEU A 30 0.93 12.28 11.83
C LEU A 30 0.00 13.26 12.56
N ALA A 31 -1.09 13.67 11.93
CA ALA A 31 -2.10 14.54 12.54
C ALA A 31 -3.04 13.79 13.48
N THR A 32 -3.00 12.45 13.49
CA THR A 32 -3.86 11.65 14.38
C THR A 32 -3.28 11.60 15.79
N LYS A 33 -4.09 11.07 16.72
CA LYS A 33 -3.68 10.85 18.11
C LYS A 33 -2.98 9.51 18.31
N HIS A 34 -2.86 8.68 17.27
CA HIS A 34 -2.19 7.39 17.34
C HIS A 34 -0.68 7.53 17.54
N ARG A 35 -0.05 6.45 17.98
CA ARG A 35 1.41 6.38 18.07
C ARG A 35 2.01 6.67 16.69
N LYS A 36 3.11 7.43 16.68
CA LYS A 36 3.76 7.85 15.43
C LYS A 36 4.71 6.75 14.93
N ARG A 37 4.15 5.70 14.37
CA ARG A 37 4.91 4.53 13.87
C ARG A 37 5.13 4.63 12.36
N ILE A 38 5.80 5.69 11.95
CA ILE A 38 6.08 5.99 10.54
C ILE A 38 6.94 4.88 9.91
N GLU A 39 7.88 4.33 10.66
CA GLU A 39 8.82 3.34 10.15
C GLU A 39 8.14 2.08 9.62
N ILE A 40 7.18 1.54 10.36
CA ILE A 40 6.48 0.33 9.92
C ILE A 40 5.55 0.62 8.73
N ILE A 41 4.92 1.78 8.72
CA ILE A 41 4.08 2.20 7.58
C ILE A 41 4.94 2.36 6.33
N THR A 42 6.10 3.02 6.46
CA THR A 42 7.04 3.20 5.34
C THR A 42 7.54 1.85 4.83
N LYS A 43 7.86 0.92 5.74
CA LYS A 43 8.29 -0.43 5.37
C LYS A 43 7.20 -1.16 4.59
N ALA A 44 5.95 -1.08 5.06
CA ALA A 44 4.82 -1.71 4.39
C ALA A 44 4.58 -1.11 3.01
N PHE A 45 4.64 0.22 2.90
CA PHE A 45 4.50 0.90 1.61
C PHE A 45 5.59 0.48 0.64
N ASN A 46 6.84 0.51 1.06
CA ASN A 46 7.96 0.14 0.19
C ASN A 46 7.86 -1.31 -0.28
N PHE A 47 7.45 -2.21 0.61
CA PHE A 47 7.25 -3.61 0.26
C PHE A 47 6.14 -3.77 -0.79
N ALA A 48 4.99 -3.15 -0.56
CA ALA A 48 3.84 -3.22 -1.47
C ALA A 48 4.16 -2.56 -2.81
N ASN A 49 4.84 -1.42 -2.79
CA ASN A 49 5.24 -0.71 -4.00
C ASN A 49 6.18 -1.55 -4.86
N GLN A 50 7.15 -2.20 -4.23
CA GLN A 50 8.08 -3.09 -4.94
C GLN A 50 7.37 -4.33 -5.48
N ALA A 51 6.47 -4.92 -4.71
CA ALA A 51 5.71 -6.10 -5.11
C ALA A 51 4.80 -5.84 -6.31
N HIS A 52 4.26 -4.64 -6.42
CA HIS A 52 3.36 -4.24 -7.51
C HIS A 52 4.06 -3.45 -8.61
N LYS A 53 5.37 -3.36 -8.59
CA LYS A 53 6.13 -2.58 -9.57
C LYS A 53 5.84 -3.07 -10.99
N GLY A 54 5.45 -2.13 -11.86
CA GLY A 54 5.13 -2.44 -13.25
C GLY A 54 3.72 -2.95 -13.48
N ILE A 55 2.96 -3.21 -12.42
CA ILE A 55 1.57 -3.64 -12.54
C ILE A 55 0.67 -2.41 -12.66
N LYS A 56 -0.19 -2.41 -13.67
CA LYS A 56 -1.13 -1.32 -13.94
C LYS A 56 -2.56 -1.79 -13.77
N ARG A 57 -3.44 -0.87 -13.37
CA ARG A 57 -4.88 -1.11 -13.39
C ARG A 57 -5.39 -0.95 -14.83
N ARG A 58 -6.63 -1.40 -15.09
CA ARG A 58 -7.27 -1.23 -16.40
C ARG A 58 -7.31 0.22 -16.85
N SER A 59 -7.43 1.16 -15.92
CA SER A 59 -7.40 2.60 -16.17
C SER A 59 -6.02 3.11 -16.58
N GLY A 60 -4.96 2.29 -16.46
CA GLY A 60 -3.60 2.65 -16.80
C GLY A 60 -2.78 3.22 -15.66
N GLU A 61 -3.38 3.48 -14.50
CA GLU A 61 -2.64 3.98 -13.34
C GLU A 61 -1.85 2.86 -12.64
N PRO A 62 -0.75 3.19 -11.94
CA PRO A 62 -0.02 2.19 -11.16
C PRO A 62 -0.92 1.52 -10.12
N TYR A 63 -0.79 0.19 -10.00
CA TYR A 63 -1.65 -0.58 -9.11
C TYR A 63 -1.53 -0.15 -7.65
N ILE A 64 -0.33 0.26 -7.21
CA ILE A 64 -0.08 0.68 -5.82
C ILE A 64 -0.99 1.85 -5.39
N MET A 65 -1.50 2.65 -6.34
CA MET A 65 -2.41 3.75 -6.02
C MET A 65 -3.69 3.26 -5.34
N HIS A 66 -4.12 2.03 -5.65
CA HIS A 66 -5.31 1.44 -5.02
C HIS A 66 -5.10 1.14 -3.51
N PRO A 67 -4.10 0.34 -3.10
CA PRO A 67 -3.87 0.14 -1.67
C PRO A 67 -3.53 1.43 -0.93
N LEU A 68 -2.89 2.41 -1.57
CA LEU A 68 -2.68 3.72 -0.97
C LEU A 68 -4.01 4.42 -0.67
N ALA A 69 -4.95 4.37 -1.60
CA ALA A 69 -6.27 4.98 -1.40
C ALA A 69 -7.04 4.28 -0.27
N VAL A 70 -6.96 2.95 -0.19
CA VAL A 70 -7.59 2.18 0.89
C VAL A 70 -6.95 2.55 2.24
N ALA A 71 -5.63 2.63 2.30
CA ALA A 71 -4.91 3.02 3.51
C ALA A 71 -5.29 4.45 3.95
N GLN A 72 -5.49 5.36 3.00
CA GLN A 72 -5.93 6.72 3.28
C GLN A 72 -7.31 6.74 3.94
N ILE A 73 -8.24 5.94 3.44
CA ILE A 73 -9.58 5.80 4.02
C ILE A 73 -9.50 5.22 5.45
N VAL A 74 -8.69 4.20 5.63
CA VAL A 74 -8.47 3.56 6.94
C VAL A 74 -7.96 4.60 7.95
N CYS A 75 -7.03 5.43 7.52
CA CYS A 75 -6.42 6.46 8.36
C CYS A 75 -7.40 7.61 8.68
N THR A 76 -8.02 8.20 7.65
CA THR A 76 -8.74 9.46 7.81
C THR A 76 -10.23 9.29 8.08
N GLU A 77 -10.88 8.32 7.46
CA GLU A 77 -12.33 8.14 7.60
C GLU A 77 -12.70 7.16 8.70
N ILE A 78 -11.94 6.07 8.82
CA ILE A 78 -12.18 5.07 9.86
C ILE A 78 -11.41 5.41 11.13
N GLY A 79 -10.24 6.04 10.99
CA GLY A 79 -9.43 6.49 12.13
C GLY A 79 -8.64 5.41 12.82
N LEU A 80 -8.25 4.35 12.08
CA LEU A 80 -7.44 3.26 12.64
C LEU A 80 -5.94 3.59 12.60
N GLY A 81 -5.17 2.85 13.37
CA GLY A 81 -3.74 3.13 13.55
C GLY A 81 -2.83 2.40 12.57
N SER A 82 -1.53 2.42 12.90
CA SER A 82 -0.47 1.92 12.01
C SER A 82 -0.65 0.47 11.57
N THR A 83 -1.08 -0.41 12.47
CA THR A 83 -1.25 -1.84 12.15
C THR A 83 -2.28 -2.03 11.04
N SER A 84 -3.41 -1.35 11.14
CA SER A 84 -4.48 -1.43 10.14
C SER A 84 -4.10 -0.73 8.83
N ILE A 85 -3.38 0.38 8.91
CA ILE A 85 -2.86 1.08 7.73
C ILE A 85 -1.88 0.17 6.97
N CYS A 86 -0.97 -0.49 7.68
CA CYS A 86 -0.04 -1.44 7.08
C CYS A 86 -0.78 -2.60 6.42
N ALA A 87 -1.79 -3.15 7.09
CA ALA A 87 -2.59 -4.25 6.54
C ALA A 87 -3.29 -3.82 5.25
N ALA A 88 -3.83 -2.59 5.21
CA ALA A 88 -4.45 -2.05 4.00
C ALA A 88 -3.46 -1.95 2.84
N LEU A 89 -2.22 -1.52 3.12
CA LEU A 89 -1.16 -1.44 2.11
C LEU A 89 -0.73 -2.81 1.59
N LEU A 90 -0.82 -3.85 2.43
CA LEU A 90 -0.27 -5.17 2.14
C LEU A 90 -1.29 -6.20 1.65
N HIS A 91 -2.59 -5.97 1.83
CA HIS A 91 -3.57 -7.03 1.56
C HIS A 91 -3.60 -7.48 0.09
N ASP A 92 -3.44 -6.56 -0.87
CA ASP A 92 -3.42 -6.92 -2.29
C ASP A 92 -2.13 -7.67 -2.69
N VAL A 93 -1.05 -7.51 -1.92
CA VAL A 93 0.20 -8.23 -2.18
C VAL A 93 -0.03 -9.74 -2.11
N VAL A 94 -0.77 -10.18 -1.08
CA VAL A 94 -1.06 -11.61 -0.90
C VAL A 94 -1.97 -12.15 -2.00
N GLU A 95 -2.93 -11.33 -2.47
CA GLU A 95 -3.84 -11.75 -3.53
C GLU A 95 -3.21 -11.76 -4.92
N ASP A 96 -2.36 -10.78 -5.20
CA ASP A 96 -1.89 -10.50 -6.55
C ASP A 96 -0.48 -10.99 -6.84
N THR A 97 0.25 -11.46 -5.83
CA THR A 97 1.63 -11.95 -5.97
C THR A 97 1.78 -13.31 -5.31
N ASP A 98 2.97 -13.88 -5.41
CA ASP A 98 3.29 -15.16 -4.79
C ASP A 98 3.55 -15.08 -3.28
N TYR A 99 3.57 -13.88 -2.71
CA TYR A 99 3.72 -13.72 -1.27
C TYR A 99 2.49 -14.25 -0.53
N THR A 100 2.73 -14.95 0.57
CA THR A 100 1.69 -15.56 1.40
C THR A 100 1.47 -14.75 2.67
N VAL A 101 0.37 -15.04 3.38
CA VAL A 101 0.13 -14.48 4.72
C VAL A 101 1.28 -14.84 5.66
N GLU A 102 1.85 -16.05 5.53
CA GLU A 102 3.00 -16.48 6.32
C GLU A 102 4.23 -15.59 6.06
N ASP A 103 4.46 -15.23 4.79
CA ASP A 103 5.54 -14.28 4.45
C ASP A 103 5.32 -12.92 5.14
N ILE A 104 4.09 -12.43 5.11
CA ILE A 104 3.74 -11.17 5.77
C ILE A 104 3.97 -11.27 7.28
N GLU A 105 3.60 -12.38 7.89
CA GLU A 105 3.83 -12.61 9.31
C GLU A 105 5.32 -12.56 9.66
N ASN A 106 6.15 -13.22 8.83
CA ASN A 106 7.60 -13.26 9.04
C ASN A 106 8.25 -11.88 8.92
N ILE A 107 7.73 -11.03 8.05
CA ILE A 107 8.31 -9.71 7.76
C ILE A 107 7.75 -8.62 8.67
N PHE A 108 6.44 -8.65 8.93
CA PHE A 108 5.70 -7.55 9.60
C PHE A 108 5.11 -7.93 10.95
N GLY A 109 5.13 -9.21 11.29
CA GLY A 109 4.61 -9.70 12.57
C GLY A 109 3.19 -10.23 12.49
N PRO A 110 2.76 -10.96 13.55
CA PRO A 110 1.49 -11.68 13.55
C PRO A 110 0.25 -10.77 13.51
N LYS A 111 0.29 -9.60 14.13
CA LYS A 111 -0.86 -8.70 14.16
C LYS A 111 -1.25 -8.19 12.78
N ILE A 112 -0.26 -7.72 12.03
CA ILE A 112 -0.49 -7.22 10.66
C ILE A 112 -0.94 -8.37 9.76
N ALA A 113 -0.26 -9.53 9.86
CA ALA A 113 -0.61 -10.71 9.06
C ALA A 113 -2.04 -11.18 9.34
N GLN A 114 -2.47 -11.15 10.59
CA GLN A 114 -3.82 -11.56 10.99
C GLN A 114 -4.88 -10.65 10.36
N ILE A 115 -4.64 -9.34 10.33
CA ILE A 115 -5.56 -8.39 9.71
C ILE A 115 -5.59 -8.59 8.19
N VAL A 116 -4.44 -8.78 7.56
CA VAL A 116 -4.35 -9.06 6.12
C VAL A 116 -5.15 -10.31 5.77
N ASP A 117 -5.00 -11.37 6.54
CA ASP A 117 -5.74 -12.62 6.36
C ASP A 117 -7.25 -12.41 6.47
N GLY A 118 -7.68 -11.65 7.47
CA GLY A 118 -9.09 -11.31 7.67
C GLY A 118 -9.67 -10.48 6.52
N LEU A 119 -8.92 -9.53 5.97
CA LEU A 119 -9.34 -8.74 4.82
C LEU A 119 -9.49 -9.60 3.57
N THR A 120 -8.57 -10.52 3.34
CA THR A 120 -8.62 -11.45 2.22
C THR A 120 -9.86 -12.33 2.30
N LEU A 121 -10.17 -12.86 3.49
CA LEU A 121 -11.38 -13.66 3.72
C LEU A 121 -12.65 -12.86 3.50
N SER A 122 -12.68 -11.61 3.92
CA SER A 122 -13.83 -10.71 3.71
C SER A 122 -14.11 -10.50 2.24
N LEU A 123 -13.08 -10.33 1.43
CA LEU A 123 -13.21 -10.16 -0.02
C LEU A 123 -13.75 -11.42 -0.70
N ILE A 124 -13.41 -12.61 -0.21
CA ILE A 124 -13.92 -13.86 -0.73
C ILE A 124 -15.43 -13.99 -0.49
N HIS A 125 -15.93 -13.44 0.61
CA HIS A 125 -17.33 -13.55 0.99
C HIS A 125 -18.23 -12.45 0.44
N ILE A 126 -17.66 -11.44 -0.16
CA ILE A 126 -18.38 -10.36 -0.83
C ILE A 126 -18.64 -10.71 -2.31
#